data_da59623612cb4d55a7c1aa17b3843e9c
#
_entry.id   da59623612cb4d55a7c1aa17b3843e9c
#
_cell.length_a   1.000
_cell.length_b   1.000
_cell.length_c   1.000
_cell.angle_alpha   90.00
_cell.angle_beta   90.00
_cell.angle_gamma   90.00
#
_symmetry.space_group_name_H-M   'P 1'
#
loop_
_entity.id
_entity.type
_entity.pdbx_description
1 polymer ?
#
loop_
_entity_poly.entity_id
_entity_poly.type
_entity_poly.pdbx_seq_one_letter_code
_entity_poly.pdbx_strand_id
1 'polypeptide(L)'
;MTMHNPPHVGEIISDITEDLNIGIRELARALAIAPSTASRMVSGATAVTPEMAIKLAAVLGSTPAMWLRIQAAYDLDRVAKTVDLSQLNTSFKPEPLHDIN
;
A
#
# COMPACT_ATOMS: atom_id res chain seq x y z
N MET A 1 -7.05 -5.33 18.43
CA MET A 1 -5.61 -5.38 18.47
C MET A 1 -4.98 -4.54 17.38
N THR A 2 -3.98 -3.81 17.73
CA THR A 2 -3.32 -2.94 16.79
C THR A 2 -2.23 -3.71 16.07
N MET A 3 -2.20 -3.57 14.76
CA MET A 3 -1.12 -4.13 13.98
C MET A 3 0.11 -3.23 14.11
N HIS A 4 1.23 -3.82 14.48
CA HIS A 4 2.49 -3.11 14.55
C HIS A 4 3.23 -3.32 13.25
N ASN A 5 3.75 -2.22 12.69
CA ASN A 5 4.56 -2.27 11.48
C ASN A 5 3.84 -2.96 10.33
N PRO A 6 2.73 -2.37 9.84
CA PRO A 6 2.10 -2.93 8.65
C PRO A 6 3.12 -3.01 7.52
N PRO A 7 3.11 -4.10 6.75
CA PRO A 7 4.05 -4.23 5.65
C PRO A 7 3.77 -3.20 4.56
N HIS A 8 4.82 -2.75 3.89
CA HIS A 8 4.57 -1.97 2.69
C HIS A 8 4.24 -2.95 1.55
N VAL A 9 3.61 -2.39 0.51
CA VAL A 9 3.08 -3.22 -0.57
C VAL A 9 4.18 -4.06 -1.21
N GLY A 10 5.39 -3.50 -1.31
CA GLY A 10 6.51 -4.20 -1.94
C GLY A 10 6.85 -5.51 -1.26
N GLU A 11 6.72 -5.58 0.07
CA GLU A 11 7.00 -6.83 0.78
C GLU A 11 6.02 -7.90 0.39
N ILE A 12 4.75 -7.52 0.23
CA ILE A 12 3.72 -8.47 -0.17
C ILE A 12 3.94 -8.93 -1.60
N ILE A 13 4.28 -7.99 -2.48
CA ILE A 13 4.60 -8.32 -3.86
C ILE A 13 5.79 -9.27 -3.93
N SER A 14 6.83 -9.02 -3.14
CA SER A 14 8.00 -9.89 -3.07
C SER A 14 7.62 -11.30 -2.68
N ASP A 15 6.78 -11.44 -1.65
CA ASP A 15 6.36 -12.75 -1.20
C ASP A 15 5.61 -13.50 -2.30
N ILE A 16 4.72 -12.80 -3.00
CA ILE A 16 3.94 -13.42 -4.07
C ILE A 16 4.83 -13.84 -5.22
N THR A 17 5.75 -12.94 -5.63
CA THR A 17 6.62 -13.26 -6.78
C THR A 17 7.61 -14.35 -6.43
N GLU A 18 8.05 -14.43 -5.18
CA GLU A 18 8.88 -15.55 -4.74
C GLU A 18 8.12 -16.86 -4.88
N ASP A 19 6.88 -16.88 -4.42
CA ASP A 19 6.06 -18.09 -4.53
C ASP A 19 5.84 -18.48 -5.99
N LEU A 20 5.71 -17.50 -6.87
CA LEU A 20 5.52 -17.75 -8.29
C LEU A 20 6.83 -17.99 -9.04
N ASN A 21 7.95 -17.80 -8.36
CA ASN A 21 9.28 -17.97 -8.92
C ASN A 21 9.52 -17.06 -10.13
N ILE A 22 9.14 -15.80 -10.00
CA ILE A 22 9.38 -14.80 -11.05
C ILE A 22 10.22 -13.67 -10.47
N GLY A 23 11.01 -13.04 -11.36
CA GLY A 23 11.87 -11.95 -10.97
C GLY A 23 11.27 -10.59 -11.31
N ILE A 24 12.04 -9.55 -11.00
CA ILE A 24 11.60 -8.16 -11.19
C ILE A 24 11.30 -7.86 -12.66
N ARG A 25 12.13 -8.34 -13.57
CA ARG A 25 11.92 -8.05 -14.99
C ARG A 25 10.65 -8.70 -15.50
N GLU A 26 10.40 -9.91 -15.04
CA GLU A 26 9.19 -10.63 -15.42
C GLU A 26 7.95 -9.94 -14.87
N LEU A 27 8.03 -9.51 -13.61
CA LEU A 27 6.93 -8.75 -12.99
C LEU A 27 6.68 -7.46 -13.76
N ALA A 28 7.74 -6.73 -14.08
CA ALA A 28 7.61 -5.46 -14.79
C ALA A 28 6.94 -5.67 -16.14
N ARG A 29 7.35 -6.72 -16.84
CA ARG A 29 6.75 -7.04 -18.13
C ARG A 29 5.27 -7.34 -17.99
N ALA A 30 4.91 -8.14 -16.97
CA ALA A 30 3.51 -8.47 -16.74
C ALA A 30 2.67 -7.25 -16.42
N LEU A 31 3.25 -6.30 -15.68
CA LEU A 31 2.55 -5.07 -15.30
C LEU A 31 2.63 -3.98 -16.38
N ALA A 32 3.38 -4.24 -17.45
CA ALA A 32 3.61 -3.27 -18.53
C ALA A 32 4.24 -1.98 -18.01
N ILE A 33 5.24 -2.11 -17.14
CA ILE A 33 5.99 -0.98 -16.59
C ILE A 33 7.48 -1.23 -16.75
N ALA A 34 8.27 -0.18 -16.58
CA ALA A 34 9.72 -0.31 -16.63
C ALA A 34 10.24 -1.13 -15.45
N PRO A 35 11.31 -1.93 -15.65
CA PRO A 35 11.89 -2.66 -14.52
C PRO A 35 12.31 -1.76 -13.36
N SER A 36 12.80 -0.55 -13.63
CA SER A 36 13.18 0.37 -12.57
C SER A 36 11.96 0.81 -11.77
N THR A 37 10.80 0.97 -12.42
CA THR A 37 9.56 1.30 -11.72
C THR A 37 9.14 0.15 -10.82
N ALA A 38 9.20 -1.08 -11.32
CA ALA A 38 8.87 -2.25 -10.51
C ALA A 38 9.81 -2.38 -9.33
N SER A 39 11.10 -2.14 -9.54
CA SER A 39 12.08 -2.24 -8.48
C SER A 39 11.81 -1.23 -7.37
N ARG A 40 11.48 0.01 -7.74
CA ARG A 40 11.17 1.03 -6.73
C ARG A 40 9.90 0.73 -5.98
N MET A 41 8.91 0.16 -6.66
CA MET A 41 7.67 -0.24 -5.98
C MET A 41 7.94 -1.36 -4.98
N VAL A 42 8.71 -2.36 -5.36
CA VAL A 42 9.00 -3.49 -4.49
C VAL A 42 9.84 -3.06 -3.29
N SER A 43 10.74 -2.10 -3.48
CA SER A 43 11.58 -1.61 -2.39
C SER A 43 10.85 -0.63 -1.47
N GLY A 44 9.65 -0.20 -1.84
CA GLY A 44 8.90 0.76 -1.05
C GLY A 44 9.25 2.21 -1.34
N ALA A 45 10.07 2.47 -2.36
CA ALA A 45 10.48 3.83 -2.69
C ALA A 45 9.34 4.63 -3.33
N THR A 46 8.37 3.97 -3.94
CA THR A 46 7.20 4.62 -4.50
C THR A 46 5.94 3.96 -3.99
N ALA A 47 4.89 4.76 -3.85
CA ALA A 47 3.60 4.27 -3.39
C ALA A 47 2.83 3.63 -4.54
N VAL A 48 1.87 2.78 -4.17
CA VAL A 48 0.96 2.18 -5.15
C VAL A 48 -0.19 3.15 -5.38
N THR A 49 -0.32 3.58 -6.63
CA THR A 49 -1.41 4.46 -7.07
C THR A 49 -2.62 3.62 -7.45
N PRO A 50 -3.80 4.26 -7.62
CA PRO A 50 -4.96 3.51 -8.10
C PRO A 50 -4.72 2.79 -9.43
N GLU A 51 -4.01 3.43 -10.35
CA GLU A 51 -3.71 2.77 -11.62
C GLU A 51 -2.87 1.52 -11.39
N MET A 52 -1.84 1.61 -10.55
CA MET A 52 -1.00 0.46 -10.26
C MET A 52 -1.78 -0.62 -9.51
N ALA A 53 -2.70 -0.22 -8.64
CA ALA A 53 -3.53 -1.19 -7.92
C ALA A 53 -4.38 -2.00 -8.88
N ILE A 54 -4.91 -1.36 -9.92
CA ILE A 54 -5.68 -2.07 -10.92
C ILE A 54 -4.80 -3.07 -11.66
N LYS A 55 -3.58 -2.68 -12.02
CA LYS A 55 -2.64 -3.56 -12.68
C LYS A 55 -2.24 -4.74 -11.80
N LEU A 56 -1.95 -4.45 -10.53
CA LEU A 56 -1.57 -5.51 -9.59
C LEU A 56 -2.68 -6.52 -9.41
N ALA A 57 -3.91 -6.06 -9.30
CA ALA A 57 -5.04 -6.97 -9.16
C ALA A 57 -5.19 -7.84 -10.40
N ALA A 58 -4.96 -7.28 -11.58
CA ALA A 58 -5.07 -8.05 -12.81
C ALA A 58 -3.98 -9.10 -12.94
N VAL A 59 -2.77 -8.78 -12.48
CA VAL A 59 -1.62 -9.66 -12.67
C VAL A 59 -1.42 -10.62 -11.50
N LEU A 60 -1.55 -10.13 -10.28
CA LEU A 60 -1.24 -10.93 -9.10
C LEU A 60 -2.48 -11.36 -8.33
N GLY A 61 -3.64 -10.83 -8.68
CA GLY A 61 -4.87 -11.23 -8.01
C GLY A 61 -5.30 -10.26 -6.94
N SER A 62 -6.37 -10.64 -6.23
CA SER A 62 -7.03 -9.79 -5.27
C SER A 62 -7.76 -8.66 -5.98
N THR A 63 -8.01 -7.55 -5.31
CA THR A 63 -8.78 -6.44 -5.89
C THR A 63 -7.96 -5.16 -5.80
N PRO A 64 -8.23 -4.19 -6.67
CA PRO A 64 -7.55 -2.89 -6.53
C PRO A 64 -7.75 -2.27 -5.17
N ALA A 65 -8.95 -2.42 -4.58
CA ALA A 65 -9.20 -1.86 -3.25
C ALA A 65 -8.31 -2.49 -2.20
N MET A 66 -8.05 -3.78 -2.30
CA MET A 66 -7.18 -4.46 -1.35
C MET A 66 -5.75 -3.90 -1.43
N TRP A 67 -5.24 -3.74 -2.64
CA TRP A 67 -3.88 -3.21 -2.81
C TRP A 67 -3.77 -1.79 -2.25
N LEU A 68 -4.79 -0.96 -2.48
CA LEU A 68 -4.78 0.40 -1.94
C LEU A 68 -4.95 0.41 -0.43
N ARG A 69 -5.69 -0.54 0.12
CA ARG A 69 -5.87 -0.64 1.57
C ARG A 69 -4.56 -0.98 2.26
N ILE A 70 -3.77 -1.87 1.65
CA ILE A 70 -2.45 -2.20 2.19
C ILE A 70 -1.56 -0.97 2.18
N GLN A 71 -1.56 -0.23 1.08
CA GLN A 71 -0.78 1.00 0.98
C GLN A 71 -1.21 2.01 2.04
N ALA A 72 -2.52 2.18 2.21
CA ALA A 72 -3.04 3.16 3.18
C ALA A 72 -2.66 2.78 4.61
N ALA A 73 -2.73 1.51 4.95
CA ALA A 73 -2.38 1.07 6.29
C ALA A 73 -0.91 1.37 6.60
N TYR A 74 -0.04 1.11 5.64
CA TYR A 74 1.38 1.40 5.82
C TYR A 74 1.62 2.91 5.97
N ASP A 75 0.99 3.70 5.09
CA ASP A 75 1.17 5.14 5.12
C ASP A 75 0.65 5.74 6.41
N LEU A 76 -0.52 5.31 6.87
CA LEU A 76 -1.11 5.82 8.10
C LEU A 76 -0.25 5.50 9.30
N ASP A 77 0.27 4.29 9.38
CA ASP A 77 1.14 3.91 10.49
C ASP A 77 2.38 4.80 10.53
N ARG A 78 2.98 5.05 9.37
CA ARG A 78 4.22 5.82 9.31
C ARG A 78 3.98 7.30 9.61
N VAL A 79 2.95 7.87 9.01
CA VAL A 79 2.70 9.31 9.11
C VAL A 79 2.06 9.68 10.43
N ALA A 80 1.21 8.82 10.99
CA ALA A 80 0.54 9.12 12.25
C ALA A 80 1.52 9.41 13.37
N LYS A 81 2.72 8.86 13.29
CA LYS A 81 3.74 9.07 14.33
C LYS A 81 4.39 10.44 14.24
N THR A 82 4.19 11.15 13.13
CA THR A 82 4.86 12.43 12.89
C THR A 82 3.90 13.60 12.81
N VAL A 83 2.60 13.36 12.69
CA VAL A 83 1.63 14.44 12.57
C VAL A 83 1.43 15.11 13.93
N ASP A 84 1.58 16.43 13.94
CA ASP A 84 1.38 17.22 15.15
C ASP A 84 -0.06 17.71 15.16
N LEU A 85 -0.85 17.19 16.10
CA LEU A 85 -2.26 17.55 16.22
C LEU A 85 -2.50 18.69 17.19
N SER A 86 -1.45 19.17 17.87
CA SER A 86 -1.63 20.12 18.96
C SER A 86 -2.15 21.48 18.50
N GLN A 87 -1.95 21.82 17.22
CA GLN A 87 -2.39 23.11 16.69
C GLN A 87 -3.77 23.05 16.04
N LEU A 88 -4.40 21.89 16.05
CA LEU A 88 -5.68 21.73 15.40
C LEU A 88 -6.81 22.21 16.28
N ASN A 89 -7.85 22.76 15.64
CA ASN A 89 -9.06 23.15 16.35
C ASN A 89 -10.06 22.00 16.23
N THR A 90 -10.27 21.30 17.33
CA THR A 90 -11.15 20.13 17.34
C THR A 90 -12.55 20.45 17.85
N SER A 91 -12.86 21.73 18.03
CA SER A 91 -14.16 22.11 18.56
C SER A 91 -15.31 21.83 17.58
N PHE A 92 -15.00 21.65 16.31
CA PHE A 92 -16.00 21.33 15.30
C PHE A 92 -16.27 19.83 15.17
N LYS A 93 -15.52 19.01 15.89
CA LYS A 93 -15.63 17.56 15.75
C LYS A 93 -17.01 17.10 16.21
N PRO A 94 -17.72 16.36 15.37
CA PRO A 94 -19.05 15.89 15.77
C PRO A 94 -18.95 14.73 16.74
N GLU A 95 -20.10 14.31 17.26
CA GLU A 95 -20.16 13.13 18.10
C GLU A 95 -19.58 11.94 17.34
N PRO A 96 -18.82 11.08 18.04
CA PRO A 96 -18.30 9.91 17.38
C PRO A 96 -19.41 9.05 16.82
N LEU A 97 -19.18 8.51 15.62
CA LEU A 97 -20.13 7.58 15.01
C LEU A 97 -19.78 6.18 15.48
N HIS A 98 -20.72 5.55 16.15
CA HIS A 98 -20.45 4.28 16.81
C HIS A 98 -20.28 3.12 15.85
N ASP A 99 -20.87 3.21 14.71
CA ASP A 99 -20.92 2.11 13.77
C ASP A 99 -20.00 2.30 12.59
N ILE A 100 -19.08 3.22 12.69
CA ILE A 100 -18.08 3.41 11.64
C ILE A 100 -16.90 2.52 11.95
N ASN A 101 -16.59 1.64 11.06
CA ASN A 101 -15.42 0.79 11.19
C ASN A 101 -14.89 0.43 9.83
#